data_800713b3eaeb26ca172325f105762daa
#
_entry.id   800713b3eaeb26ca172325f105762daa
#
_cell.length_a   1.000
_cell.length_b   1.000
_cell.length_c   1.000
_cell.angle_alpha   90.00
_cell.angle_beta   90.00
_cell.angle_gamma   90.00
#
_symmetry.space_group_name_H-M   'P 1'
#
loop_
_entity.id
_entity.type
_entity.pdbx_description
1 polymer ?
#
loop_
_entity_poly.entity_id
_entity_poly.type
_entity_poly.pdbx_seq_one_letter_code
_entity_poly.pdbx_strand_id
1 'polypeptide(L)'
;MFSLAHALATAAVTGLLVLATSGANAMHQPRVAQAAQEVHLRNIRQLTFEGENAEAYFSFDGTKLIFQSTPRAGGCDQIYTMSVDGGGIELLSTGQGRTTCSYYYPAGDKILYSSTHHFDEACPAVPDFSLGYVWAVYPSFDIFVADADGSNLQQLTNSFGYDAEATFSPVGDRIVFTSMRDGELDIYSMRPDGSDVLRLTDTMGYDGGPFYSPDGSKIVYRSSRPTTPEEIEDYTSLLVDGLIRPSELEIFVMNADGSNQSQVTDNGVANFGPFWHPDGERIIFASNMDDPTGRDFDLYMINEDGSGQERITFLDGFDGFPVFSPDGRYLVWGSNRNQAREGETNVFIAEWVE
;
A
#
# COMPACT_ATOMS: atom_id res chain seq x y z
N MET A 1 -1.97 74.07 24.36
CA MET A 1 -2.39 75.08 23.34
C MET A 1 -3.30 74.38 22.35
N PHE A 2 -4.52 74.83 22.27
CA PHE A 2 -5.57 74.71 21.23
C PHE A 2 -5.92 73.25 20.82
N SER A 3 -7.06 72.74 21.07
CA SER A 3 -8.47 73.14 21.06
C SER A 3 -9.22 72.74 19.77
N LEU A 4 -10.35 72.00 20.01
CA LEU A 4 -11.63 71.99 19.26
C LEU A 4 -11.65 71.11 17.97
N ALA A 5 -12.73 70.41 17.60
CA ALA A 5 -14.14 70.41 18.07
C ALA A 5 -14.86 69.15 17.52
N HIS A 6 -15.96 68.84 18.20
CA HIS A 6 -17.08 67.95 17.93
C HIS A 6 -17.64 67.90 16.48
N ALA A 7 -18.00 66.64 16.07
CA ALA A 7 -19.29 66.47 15.36
C ALA A 7 -19.81 65.06 15.57
N LEU A 8 -20.90 64.91 16.27
CA LEU A 8 -21.79 63.77 16.35
C LEU A 8 -22.53 63.60 15.02
N ALA A 9 -22.44 62.40 14.46
CA ALA A 9 -23.36 61.91 13.43
C ALA A 9 -23.90 60.54 13.83
N THR A 10 -25.16 60.57 14.25
CA THR A 10 -25.99 59.36 14.44
C THR A 10 -26.32 58.77 13.09
N ALA A 11 -25.85 57.52 12.82
CA ALA A 11 -26.33 56.73 11.70
C ALA A 11 -27.03 55.48 12.23
N ALA A 12 -28.28 55.34 11.83
CA ALA A 12 -29.17 54.22 12.15
C ALA A 12 -28.62 52.92 11.52
N VAL A 13 -28.44 51.88 12.35
CA VAL A 13 -28.08 50.51 11.90
C VAL A 13 -29.38 49.80 11.53
N THR A 14 -29.67 49.76 10.24
CA THR A 14 -30.64 48.79 9.67
C THR A 14 -29.97 47.43 9.57
N GLY A 15 -30.36 46.53 10.47
CA GLY A 15 -29.91 45.14 10.45
C GLY A 15 -30.41 44.40 9.20
N LEU A 16 -29.49 44.07 8.30
CA LEU A 16 -29.74 43.16 7.21
C LEU A 16 -29.44 41.73 7.73
N LEU A 17 -30.50 40.95 7.96
CA LEU A 17 -30.40 39.55 8.31
C LEU A 17 -29.94 38.78 7.04
N VAL A 18 -28.65 38.51 6.91
CA VAL A 18 -28.14 37.60 5.87
C VAL A 18 -28.40 36.18 6.34
N LEU A 19 -29.43 35.56 5.80
CA LEU A 19 -29.62 34.12 5.87
C LEU A 19 -28.46 33.46 5.11
N ALA A 20 -27.49 32.95 5.85
CA ALA A 20 -26.45 32.07 5.29
C ALA A 20 -27.12 30.75 4.93
N THR A 21 -27.45 30.57 3.64
CA THR A 21 -27.72 29.25 3.08
C THR A 21 -26.40 28.52 3.03
N SER A 22 -26.24 27.54 3.93
CA SER A 22 -25.17 26.55 3.85
C SER A 22 -25.41 25.64 2.62
N GLY A 23 -25.09 26.18 1.45
CA GLY A 23 -24.88 25.35 0.27
C GLY A 23 -23.59 24.56 0.51
N ALA A 24 -23.69 23.25 0.73
CA ALA A 24 -22.56 22.37 0.60
C ALA A 24 -22.01 22.56 -0.82
N ASN A 25 -20.91 23.29 -0.96
CA ASN A 25 -20.10 23.28 -2.16
C ASN A 25 -19.57 21.85 -2.29
N ALA A 26 -20.23 21.01 -3.06
CA ALA A 26 -19.60 19.84 -3.63
C ALA A 26 -18.39 20.38 -4.41
N MET A 27 -17.19 20.20 -3.84
CA MET A 27 -15.97 20.52 -4.56
C MET A 27 -16.00 19.67 -5.83
N HIS A 28 -16.06 20.36 -6.96
CA HIS A 28 -16.00 19.72 -8.27
C HIS A 28 -14.60 19.12 -8.39
N GLN A 29 -14.47 17.82 -8.08
CA GLN A 29 -13.21 17.13 -8.27
C GLN A 29 -12.85 17.20 -9.76
N PRO A 30 -11.61 17.55 -10.12
CA PRO A 30 -11.20 17.59 -11.52
C PRO A 30 -11.40 16.18 -12.12
N ARG A 31 -11.81 16.13 -13.38
CA ARG A 31 -11.88 14.86 -14.12
C ARG A 31 -10.49 14.24 -14.15
N VAL A 32 -10.41 13.01 -13.66
CA VAL A 32 -9.19 12.21 -13.69
C VAL A 32 -8.94 11.72 -15.11
N ALA A 33 -7.68 11.71 -15.54
CA ALA A 33 -7.30 11.12 -16.82
C ALA A 33 -7.66 9.63 -16.83
N GLN A 34 -8.26 9.19 -17.93
CA GLN A 34 -8.66 7.80 -18.17
C GLN A 34 -8.43 7.46 -19.64
N ALA A 35 -7.75 6.35 -19.93
CA ALA A 35 -7.61 5.83 -21.27
C ALA A 35 -8.92 5.16 -21.73
N ALA A 36 -9.18 5.20 -23.04
CA ALA A 36 -10.39 4.61 -23.61
C ALA A 36 -10.44 3.07 -23.45
N GLN A 37 -9.29 2.43 -23.28
CA GLN A 37 -9.13 0.99 -23.07
C GLN A 37 -9.41 0.55 -21.62
N GLU A 38 -9.45 1.45 -20.65
CA GLU A 38 -9.74 1.16 -19.23
C GLU A 38 -11.23 0.83 -19.02
N VAL A 39 -11.70 -0.21 -19.69
CA VAL A 39 -13.13 -0.55 -19.76
C VAL A 39 -13.71 -1.04 -18.43
N HIS A 40 -12.86 -1.59 -17.57
CA HIS A 40 -13.24 -2.06 -16.26
C HIS A 40 -13.33 -0.96 -15.20
N LEU A 41 -12.83 0.24 -15.48
CA LEU A 41 -12.80 1.35 -14.54
C LEU A 41 -13.86 2.39 -14.88
N ARG A 42 -14.74 2.72 -13.94
CA ARG A 42 -15.70 3.82 -14.06
C ARG A 42 -15.58 4.79 -12.90
N ASN A 43 -15.92 6.04 -13.17
CA ASN A 43 -15.97 7.08 -12.12
C ASN A 43 -14.67 7.20 -11.34
N ILE A 44 -13.52 7.14 -12.04
CA ILE A 44 -12.20 7.26 -11.41
C ILE A 44 -12.12 8.56 -10.61
N ARG A 45 -11.71 8.48 -9.36
CA ARG A 45 -11.51 9.60 -8.45
C ARG A 45 -10.13 9.55 -7.83
N GLN A 46 -9.49 10.68 -7.68
CA GLN A 46 -8.27 10.86 -6.92
C GLN A 46 -8.63 11.18 -5.46
N LEU A 47 -8.02 10.47 -4.51
CA LEU A 47 -8.33 10.60 -3.09
C LEU A 47 -7.27 11.39 -2.31
N THR A 48 -5.99 11.37 -2.77
CA THR A 48 -4.88 12.14 -2.21
C THR A 48 -4.29 13.05 -3.27
N PHE A 49 -3.62 14.16 -2.88
CA PHE A 49 -3.26 15.21 -3.82
C PHE A 49 -1.83 15.73 -3.67
N GLU A 50 -1.09 15.25 -2.69
CA GLU A 50 0.27 15.72 -2.39
C GLU A 50 1.13 14.59 -1.81
N GLY A 51 2.45 14.64 -2.09
CA GLY A 51 3.42 13.70 -1.54
C GLY A 51 3.47 12.37 -2.31
N GLU A 52 3.98 11.35 -1.65
CA GLU A 52 4.02 9.99 -2.17
C GLU A 52 3.06 9.14 -1.34
N ASN A 53 1.97 8.69 -1.95
CA ASN A 53 0.90 7.94 -1.30
C ASN A 53 0.75 6.60 -2.01
N ALA A 54 0.77 5.51 -1.25
CA ALA A 54 0.72 4.15 -1.80
C ALA A 54 0.06 3.18 -0.81
N GLU A 55 -0.13 1.94 -1.27
CA GLU A 55 -0.54 0.81 -0.46
C GLU A 55 -1.81 1.09 0.35
N ALA A 56 -2.88 1.49 -0.36
CA ALA A 56 -4.17 1.74 0.25
C ALA A 56 -4.99 0.45 0.32
N TYR A 57 -5.39 0.06 1.52
CA TYR A 57 -6.14 -1.15 1.80
C TYR A 57 -7.49 -0.83 2.44
N PHE A 58 -8.54 -1.52 1.99
CA PHE A 58 -9.88 -1.35 2.58
C PHE A 58 -9.98 -1.93 3.98
N SER A 59 -10.79 -1.29 4.84
CA SER A 59 -11.36 -1.97 5.99
C SER A 59 -12.29 -3.11 5.54
N PHE A 60 -12.44 -4.14 6.36
CA PHE A 60 -13.28 -5.31 6.00
C PHE A 60 -14.76 -4.98 5.80
N ASP A 61 -15.24 -3.85 6.34
CA ASP A 61 -16.59 -3.33 6.09
C ASP A 61 -16.67 -2.43 4.84
N GLY A 62 -15.52 -2.16 4.17
CA GLY A 62 -15.43 -1.36 2.95
C GLY A 62 -15.66 0.14 3.12
N THR A 63 -15.66 0.65 4.36
CA THR A 63 -16.00 2.07 4.64
C THR A 63 -14.79 2.99 4.72
N LYS A 64 -13.60 2.44 5.00
CA LYS A 64 -12.34 3.17 5.20
C LYS A 64 -11.23 2.61 4.34
N LEU A 65 -10.21 3.43 4.14
CA LEU A 65 -8.90 3.06 3.60
C LEU A 65 -7.83 3.35 4.65
N ILE A 66 -6.84 2.46 4.77
CA ILE A 66 -5.59 2.69 5.47
C ILE A 66 -4.48 2.71 4.42
N PHE A 67 -3.53 3.65 4.52
CA PHE A 67 -2.51 3.83 3.49
C PHE A 67 -1.24 4.44 4.08
N GLN A 68 -0.12 4.28 3.37
CA GLN A 68 1.11 4.97 3.70
C GLN A 68 1.27 6.25 2.88
N SER A 69 1.86 7.26 3.50
CA SER A 69 2.12 8.55 2.88
C SER A 69 3.42 9.17 3.37
N THR A 70 4.26 9.62 2.43
CA THR A 70 5.37 10.53 2.70
C THR A 70 4.90 11.96 2.42
N PRO A 71 4.86 12.86 3.43
CA PRO A 71 4.43 14.22 3.23
C PRO A 71 5.35 14.98 2.24
N ARG A 72 4.79 15.89 1.44
CA ARG A 72 5.56 16.75 0.53
C ARG A 72 6.69 17.54 1.21
N ALA A 73 6.55 17.87 2.48
CA ALA A 73 7.55 18.57 3.26
C ALA A 73 8.80 17.71 3.55
N GLY A 74 8.80 16.44 3.16
CA GLY A 74 9.82 15.46 3.45
C GLY A 74 9.59 14.75 4.79
N GLY A 75 10.39 13.74 5.05
CA GLY A 75 10.26 12.85 6.20
C GLY A 75 10.19 11.40 5.76
N CYS A 76 9.71 10.54 6.63
CA CYS A 76 9.43 9.14 6.33
C CYS A 76 7.96 8.91 6.04
N ASP A 77 7.69 7.79 5.37
CA ASP A 77 6.34 7.24 5.26
C ASP A 77 5.72 7.06 6.63
N GLN A 78 4.47 7.47 6.76
CA GLN A 78 3.63 7.30 7.93
C GLN A 78 2.30 6.67 7.52
N ILE A 79 1.62 6.04 8.47
CA ILE A 79 0.33 5.39 8.23
C ILE A 79 -0.81 6.34 8.54
N TYR A 80 -1.72 6.45 7.58
CA TYR A 80 -2.93 7.27 7.67
C TYR A 80 -4.17 6.45 7.37
N THR A 81 -5.31 6.95 7.83
CA THR A 81 -6.63 6.46 7.42
C THR A 81 -7.43 7.57 6.77
N MET A 82 -8.39 7.19 5.94
CA MET A 82 -9.41 8.07 5.38
C MET A 82 -10.70 7.29 5.11
N SER A 83 -11.81 8.01 4.94
CA SER A 83 -13.02 7.38 4.43
C SER A 83 -12.87 7.06 2.92
N VAL A 84 -13.62 6.10 2.42
CA VAL A 84 -13.57 5.63 1.01
C VAL A 84 -13.93 6.73 -0.01
N ASP A 85 -14.51 7.84 0.45
CA ASP A 85 -14.75 9.03 -0.37
C ASP A 85 -13.58 10.03 -0.38
N GLY A 86 -12.49 9.75 0.37
CA GLY A 86 -11.28 10.58 0.47
C GLY A 86 -11.33 11.62 1.60
N GLY A 87 -12.38 11.62 2.43
CA GLY A 87 -12.51 12.54 3.56
C GLY A 87 -11.87 12.03 4.85
N GLY A 88 -11.63 12.93 5.81
CA GLY A 88 -11.22 12.57 7.17
C GLY A 88 -9.85 11.90 7.26
N ILE A 89 -8.83 12.44 6.57
CA ILE A 89 -7.47 11.91 6.64
C ILE A 89 -6.92 12.14 8.05
N GLU A 90 -6.52 11.06 8.72
CA GLU A 90 -5.97 11.06 10.08
C GLU A 90 -4.70 10.22 10.16
N LEU A 91 -3.68 10.71 10.89
CA LEU A 91 -2.45 9.97 11.18
C LEU A 91 -2.73 8.89 12.23
N LEU A 92 -2.32 7.65 11.96
CA LEU A 92 -2.47 6.50 12.86
C LEU A 92 -1.16 6.03 13.47
N SER A 93 -0.05 6.18 12.75
CA SER A 93 1.28 5.83 13.26
C SER A 93 1.83 6.89 14.21
N THR A 94 2.98 6.59 14.83
CA THR A 94 3.59 7.47 15.84
C THR A 94 4.09 8.82 15.33
N GLY A 95 4.22 8.98 14.00
CA GLY A 95 4.89 10.13 13.40
C GLY A 95 6.43 10.06 13.47
N GLN A 96 6.98 8.95 13.98
CA GLN A 96 8.42 8.73 14.19
C GLN A 96 8.88 7.51 13.38
N GLY A 97 10.17 7.47 13.04
CA GLY A 97 10.76 6.42 12.23
C GLY A 97 10.11 6.34 10.85
N ARG A 98 10.32 5.24 10.14
CA ARG A 98 9.65 4.90 8.90
C ARG A 98 8.59 3.84 9.15
N THR A 99 7.43 3.95 8.52
CA THR A 99 6.38 2.93 8.55
C THR A 99 6.11 2.39 7.16
N THR A 100 5.52 1.19 7.07
CA THR A 100 5.07 0.59 5.80
C THR A 100 3.98 -0.43 6.04
N CYS A 101 3.26 -0.80 4.98
CA CYS A 101 2.40 -1.99 4.88
C CYS A 101 1.45 -2.12 6.08
N SER A 102 0.43 -1.29 6.10
CA SER A 102 -0.59 -1.32 7.14
C SER A 102 -1.81 -2.14 6.73
N TYR A 103 -2.53 -2.70 7.69
CA TYR A 103 -3.75 -3.47 7.42
C TYR A 103 -4.75 -3.37 8.55
N TYR A 104 -6.05 -3.54 8.26
CA TYR A 104 -7.08 -3.63 9.29
C TYR A 104 -7.23 -5.05 9.82
N TYR A 105 -7.60 -5.18 11.09
CA TYR A 105 -8.14 -6.41 11.63
C TYR A 105 -9.57 -6.62 11.12
N PRO A 106 -10.03 -7.90 10.95
CA PRO A 106 -11.37 -8.18 10.42
C PRO A 106 -12.52 -7.57 11.24
N ALA A 107 -12.35 -7.43 12.56
CA ALA A 107 -13.32 -6.79 13.42
C ALA A 107 -13.37 -5.26 13.29
N GLY A 108 -12.39 -4.64 12.61
CA GLY A 108 -12.29 -3.19 12.41
C GLY A 108 -11.91 -2.40 13.65
N ASP A 109 -11.61 -3.06 14.76
CA ASP A 109 -11.25 -2.45 16.06
C ASP A 109 -9.75 -2.19 16.20
N LYS A 110 -8.93 -2.83 15.36
CA LYS A 110 -7.46 -2.72 15.37
C LYS A 110 -6.89 -2.59 13.97
N ILE A 111 -5.64 -2.10 13.96
CA ILE A 111 -4.77 -2.04 12.78
C ILE A 111 -3.44 -2.70 13.10
N LEU A 112 -2.73 -3.13 12.06
CA LEU A 112 -1.32 -3.48 12.12
C LEU A 112 -0.54 -2.65 11.12
N TYR A 113 0.74 -2.44 11.39
CA TYR A 113 1.70 -1.83 10.46
C TYR A 113 3.13 -2.15 10.88
N SER A 114 4.06 -2.04 9.95
CA SER A 114 5.48 -2.20 10.24
C SER A 114 6.14 -0.85 10.47
N SER A 115 7.09 -0.79 11.41
CA SER A 115 7.74 0.47 11.78
C SER A 115 9.15 0.28 12.34
N THR A 116 9.99 1.30 12.13
CA THR A 116 11.36 1.38 12.68
C THR A 116 11.46 2.25 13.93
N HIS A 117 10.37 2.89 14.38
CA HIS A 117 10.37 3.93 15.41
C HIS A 117 10.92 3.47 16.77
N HIS A 118 10.78 2.18 17.10
CA HIS A 118 11.28 1.61 18.35
C HIS A 118 12.80 1.47 18.36
N PHE A 119 13.44 1.44 17.20
CA PHE A 119 14.88 1.39 17.02
C PHE A 119 15.48 2.81 16.95
N ASP A 120 14.89 3.67 16.09
CA ASP A 120 15.27 5.08 15.97
C ASP A 120 14.04 5.92 15.57
N GLU A 121 13.86 7.06 16.24
CA GLU A 121 12.81 8.03 15.91
C GLU A 121 13.06 8.75 14.58
N ALA A 122 14.32 8.78 14.12
CA ALA A 122 14.71 9.38 12.85
C ALA A 122 14.39 8.45 11.67
N CYS A 123 14.29 9.06 10.48
CA CYS A 123 14.18 8.30 9.24
C CYS A 123 15.44 7.48 8.98
N PRO A 124 15.34 6.18 8.67
CA PRO A 124 16.47 5.41 8.19
C PRO A 124 17.05 6.05 6.91
N ALA A 125 18.35 5.86 6.69
CA ALA A 125 19.02 6.34 5.49
C ALA A 125 18.38 5.73 4.24
N VAL A 126 18.22 6.53 3.18
CA VAL A 126 17.77 6.02 1.88
C VAL A 126 18.86 5.14 1.25
N PRO A 127 18.49 4.13 0.44
CA PRO A 127 19.45 3.29 -0.27
C PRO A 127 20.41 4.07 -1.17
N ASP A 128 21.58 3.49 -1.40
CA ASP A 128 22.51 4.00 -2.42
C ASP A 128 22.03 3.57 -3.82
N PHE A 129 21.35 4.48 -4.52
CA PHE A 129 20.86 4.24 -5.88
C PHE A 129 21.96 4.15 -6.96
N SER A 130 23.26 4.29 -6.61
CA SER A 130 24.35 3.95 -7.54
C SER A 130 24.39 2.46 -7.88
N LEU A 131 23.80 1.62 -7.05
CA LEU A 131 23.59 0.17 -7.27
C LEU A 131 22.45 -0.14 -8.26
N GLY A 132 21.78 0.88 -8.80
CA GLY A 132 20.57 0.76 -9.60
C GLY A 132 19.31 0.87 -8.76
N TYR A 133 18.18 0.40 -9.29
CA TYR A 133 16.92 0.39 -8.53
C TYR A 133 16.90 -0.77 -7.53
N VAL A 134 16.91 -0.44 -6.26
CA VAL A 134 16.91 -1.39 -5.13
C VAL A 134 15.89 -0.96 -4.09
N TRP A 135 15.33 -1.93 -3.37
CA TRP A 135 14.48 -1.70 -2.20
C TRP A 135 15.27 -1.96 -0.94
N ALA A 136 15.07 -1.11 0.07
CA ALA A 136 15.64 -1.31 1.39
C ALA A 136 14.73 -2.22 2.22
N VAL A 137 15.34 -3.28 2.76
CA VAL A 137 14.73 -4.17 3.74
C VAL A 137 15.39 -3.90 5.10
N TYR A 138 15.03 -2.74 5.69
CA TYR A 138 15.67 -2.28 6.92
C TYR A 138 15.50 -3.31 8.04
N PRO A 139 16.60 -3.79 8.64
CA PRO A 139 16.54 -4.81 9.71
C PRO A 139 15.91 -4.28 11.02
N SER A 140 15.56 -3.01 11.06
CA SER A 140 14.87 -2.35 12.18
C SER A 140 13.35 -2.31 12.02
N PHE A 141 12.78 -2.88 10.94
CA PHE A 141 11.33 -3.02 10.85
C PHE A 141 10.83 -4.16 11.73
N ASP A 142 9.88 -3.85 12.59
CA ASP A 142 9.04 -4.80 13.30
C ASP A 142 7.56 -4.49 13.09
N ILE A 143 6.71 -5.50 13.29
CA ILE A 143 5.26 -5.40 13.16
C ILE A 143 4.67 -4.97 14.49
N PHE A 144 3.77 -4.00 14.41
CA PHE A 144 3.02 -3.44 15.54
C PHE A 144 1.52 -3.58 15.32
N VAL A 145 0.78 -3.70 16.43
CA VAL A 145 -0.68 -3.62 16.47
C VAL A 145 -1.09 -2.42 17.31
N ALA A 146 -2.12 -1.70 16.86
CA ALA A 146 -2.73 -0.61 17.61
C ALA A 146 -4.26 -0.73 17.54
N ASP A 147 -4.97 0.01 18.38
CA ASP A 147 -6.41 0.22 18.18
C ASP A 147 -6.64 1.00 16.88
N ALA A 148 -7.85 0.96 16.34
CA ALA A 148 -8.18 1.55 15.03
C ALA A 148 -7.99 3.08 14.95
N ASP A 149 -7.81 3.76 16.09
CA ASP A 149 -7.47 5.18 16.20
C ASP A 149 -5.96 5.45 16.39
N GLY A 150 -5.12 4.40 16.30
CA GLY A 150 -3.67 4.45 16.49
C GLY A 150 -3.22 4.40 17.95
N SER A 151 -4.13 4.36 18.91
CA SER A 151 -3.79 4.25 20.34
C SER A 151 -3.42 2.83 20.76
N ASN A 152 -2.93 2.67 21.99
CA ASN A 152 -2.60 1.38 22.61
C ASN A 152 -1.63 0.51 21.77
N LEU A 153 -0.63 1.15 21.16
CA LEU A 153 0.38 0.50 20.32
C LEU A 153 1.15 -0.60 21.08
N GLN A 154 1.26 -1.78 20.46
CA GLN A 154 1.99 -2.93 20.97
C GLN A 154 2.86 -3.54 19.86
N GLN A 155 4.07 -3.95 20.21
CA GLN A 155 4.97 -4.66 19.31
C GLN A 155 4.59 -6.15 19.24
N LEU A 156 4.43 -6.69 18.02
CA LEU A 156 4.13 -8.11 17.79
C LEU A 156 5.38 -8.94 17.48
N THR A 157 6.37 -8.34 16.78
CA THR A 157 7.62 -9.01 16.43
C THR A 157 8.81 -8.25 17.01
N ASN A 158 9.91 -8.97 17.31
CA ASN A 158 11.18 -8.41 17.73
C ASN A 158 12.34 -9.34 17.32
N SER A 159 12.18 -10.05 16.22
CA SER A 159 13.23 -10.93 15.71
C SER A 159 14.35 -10.11 15.06
N PHE A 160 15.52 -10.74 14.88
CA PHE A 160 16.57 -10.12 14.11
C PHE A 160 16.17 -10.00 12.63
N GLY A 161 16.38 -8.83 12.05
CA GLY A 161 16.14 -8.57 10.64
C GLY A 161 14.77 -7.92 10.36
N TYR A 162 14.42 -7.90 9.10
CA TYR A 162 13.20 -7.30 8.57
C TYR A 162 11.97 -8.14 8.93
N ASP A 163 10.98 -7.55 9.60
CA ASP A 163 9.64 -8.09 9.78
C ASP A 163 8.62 -7.05 9.27
N ALA A 164 8.00 -7.29 8.11
CA ALA A 164 7.07 -6.34 7.50
C ALA A 164 6.06 -7.01 6.54
N GLU A 165 5.33 -6.20 5.77
CA GLU A 165 4.37 -6.62 4.75
C GLU A 165 3.24 -7.51 5.33
N ALA A 166 2.84 -7.21 6.56
CA ALA A 166 1.88 -8.03 7.29
C ALA A 166 0.44 -7.78 6.83
N THR A 167 -0.30 -8.86 6.54
CA THR A 167 -1.73 -8.82 6.23
C THR A 167 -2.50 -9.85 7.04
N PHE A 168 -3.80 -9.64 7.19
CA PHE A 168 -4.66 -10.45 8.04
C PHE A 168 -5.50 -11.43 7.24
N SER A 169 -5.64 -12.66 7.74
CA SER A 169 -6.57 -13.64 7.19
C SER A 169 -8.02 -13.14 7.32
N PRO A 170 -8.84 -13.19 6.27
CA PRO A 170 -10.24 -12.76 6.34
C PRO A 170 -11.08 -13.60 7.32
N VAL A 171 -10.63 -14.81 7.66
CA VAL A 171 -11.27 -15.63 8.70
C VAL A 171 -10.80 -15.30 10.12
N GLY A 172 -9.82 -14.40 10.26
CA GLY A 172 -9.46 -13.78 11.52
C GLY A 172 -8.54 -14.58 12.43
N ASP A 173 -7.93 -15.65 11.94
CA ASP A 173 -7.14 -16.59 12.75
C ASP A 173 -5.63 -16.40 12.65
N ARG A 174 -5.11 -15.80 11.57
CA ARG A 174 -3.68 -15.63 11.33
C ARG A 174 -3.34 -14.31 10.66
N ILE A 175 -2.10 -13.86 10.90
CA ILE A 175 -1.39 -12.82 10.17
C ILE A 175 -0.33 -13.52 9.32
N VAL A 176 -0.20 -13.15 8.04
CA VAL A 176 0.90 -13.54 7.16
C VAL A 176 1.81 -12.34 6.95
N PHE A 177 3.12 -12.54 6.86
CA PHE A 177 4.09 -11.46 6.76
C PHE A 177 5.42 -11.93 6.15
N THR A 178 6.25 -10.99 5.70
CA THR A 178 7.62 -11.23 5.23
C THR A 178 8.59 -11.07 6.40
N SER A 179 9.54 -12.00 6.54
CA SER A 179 10.55 -11.95 7.60
C SER A 179 11.91 -12.45 7.15
N MET A 180 12.96 -11.81 7.67
CA MET A 180 14.38 -12.17 7.44
C MET A 180 14.98 -12.94 8.62
N ARG A 181 14.18 -13.42 9.57
CA ARG A 181 14.64 -14.03 10.84
C ARG A 181 15.54 -15.25 10.70
N ASP A 182 15.41 -16.00 9.60
CA ASP A 182 16.23 -17.20 9.31
C ASP A 182 17.32 -16.93 8.23
N GLY A 183 17.56 -15.63 7.91
CA GLY A 183 18.66 -15.18 7.04
C GLY A 183 18.28 -14.92 5.58
N GLU A 184 17.09 -15.35 5.16
CA GLU A 184 16.47 -15.12 3.85
C GLU A 184 15.15 -14.35 4.04
N LEU A 185 14.64 -13.75 2.98
CA LEU A 185 13.34 -13.09 2.99
C LEU A 185 12.25 -14.08 2.61
N ASP A 186 11.61 -14.64 3.64
CA ASP A 186 10.58 -15.66 3.50
C ASP A 186 9.23 -15.18 4.04
N ILE A 187 8.20 -15.91 3.65
CA ILE A 187 6.85 -15.69 4.20
C ILE A 187 6.65 -16.54 5.45
N TYR A 188 6.15 -15.89 6.47
CA TYR A 188 5.77 -16.48 7.75
C TYR A 188 4.31 -16.20 8.05
N SER A 189 3.73 -17.01 8.94
CA SER A 189 2.45 -16.69 9.54
C SER A 189 2.52 -16.77 11.06
N MET A 190 1.68 -16.02 11.75
CA MET A 190 1.57 -16.00 13.21
C MET A 190 0.10 -15.83 13.65
N ARG A 191 -0.19 -16.09 14.90
CA ARG A 191 -1.49 -15.75 15.48
C ARG A 191 -1.60 -14.22 15.67
N PRO A 192 -2.84 -13.69 15.82
CA PRO A 192 -3.07 -12.25 16.01
C PRO A 192 -2.36 -11.63 17.23
N ASP A 193 -1.96 -12.44 18.20
CA ASP A 193 -1.20 -12.04 19.39
C ASP A 193 0.33 -12.13 19.22
N GLY A 194 0.82 -12.43 18.00
CA GLY A 194 2.24 -12.60 17.68
C GLY A 194 2.80 -13.99 18.02
N SER A 195 2.01 -14.89 18.60
CA SER A 195 2.44 -16.25 18.94
C SER A 195 2.34 -17.22 17.76
N ASP A 196 2.89 -18.44 17.93
CA ASP A 196 2.79 -19.56 16.98
C ASP A 196 3.27 -19.18 15.57
N VAL A 197 4.51 -18.66 15.50
CA VAL A 197 5.14 -18.26 14.23
C VAL A 197 5.55 -19.48 13.44
N LEU A 198 5.11 -19.57 12.19
CA LEU A 198 5.40 -20.68 11.26
C LEU A 198 6.02 -20.12 10.00
N ARG A 199 7.12 -20.72 9.53
CA ARG A 199 7.71 -20.43 8.22
C ARG A 199 6.91 -21.15 7.14
N LEU A 200 6.51 -20.43 6.08
CA LEU A 200 5.71 -20.96 4.98
C LEU A 200 6.52 -21.16 3.68
N THR A 201 7.59 -20.38 3.47
CA THR A 201 8.51 -20.52 2.34
C THR A 201 9.93 -20.70 2.85
N ASP A 202 10.80 -21.38 2.05
CA ASP A 202 12.19 -21.69 2.40
C ASP A 202 13.10 -21.82 1.15
N THR A 203 12.66 -21.32 0.00
CA THR A 203 13.42 -21.38 -1.25
C THR A 203 14.23 -20.10 -1.39
N MET A 204 15.54 -20.24 -1.74
CA MET A 204 16.44 -19.10 -1.95
C MET A 204 15.81 -18.03 -2.85
N GLY A 205 15.91 -16.77 -2.40
CA GLY A 205 15.37 -15.60 -3.06
C GLY A 205 14.48 -14.78 -2.15
N TYR A 206 13.85 -13.78 -2.71
CA TYR A 206 12.92 -12.93 -1.99
C TYR A 206 11.49 -13.44 -2.15
N ASP A 207 10.81 -13.71 -1.07
CA ASP A 207 9.37 -13.93 -0.98
C ASP A 207 8.73 -12.83 -0.16
N GLY A 208 7.75 -12.10 -0.72
CA GLY A 208 7.16 -10.98 0.00
C GLY A 208 5.79 -10.52 -0.50
N GLY A 209 5.20 -9.57 0.23
CA GLY A 209 3.90 -8.99 -0.05
C GLY A 209 2.75 -9.98 -0.07
N PRO A 210 2.59 -10.83 0.95
CA PRO A 210 1.61 -11.90 0.95
C PRO A 210 0.19 -11.40 1.27
N PHE A 211 -0.82 -11.94 0.56
CA PHE A 211 -2.23 -11.70 0.82
C PHE A 211 -3.04 -12.99 0.80
N TYR A 212 -3.89 -13.18 1.80
CA TYR A 212 -4.83 -14.29 1.80
C TYR A 212 -5.91 -14.15 0.72
N SER A 213 -6.36 -15.29 0.17
CA SER A 213 -7.57 -15.37 -0.64
C SER A 213 -8.81 -14.98 0.16
N PRO A 214 -9.93 -14.59 -0.50
CA PRO A 214 -11.15 -14.16 0.19
C PRO A 214 -11.73 -15.19 1.17
N ASP A 215 -11.48 -16.48 0.94
CA ASP A 215 -11.89 -17.59 1.83
C ASP A 215 -10.81 -17.98 2.85
N GLY A 216 -9.62 -17.35 2.81
CA GLY A 216 -8.50 -17.62 3.69
C GLY A 216 -7.75 -18.93 3.41
N SER A 217 -8.06 -19.66 2.34
CA SER A 217 -7.48 -20.98 2.06
C SER A 217 -6.14 -20.93 1.34
N LYS A 218 -5.82 -19.80 0.68
CA LYS A 218 -4.60 -19.60 -0.12
C LYS A 218 -3.93 -18.29 0.21
N ILE A 219 -2.68 -18.15 -0.23
CA ILE A 219 -1.87 -16.94 -0.14
C ILE A 219 -1.29 -16.67 -1.53
N VAL A 220 -1.48 -15.42 -2.04
CA VAL A 220 -0.75 -14.89 -3.19
C VAL A 220 0.41 -14.05 -2.70
N TYR A 221 1.56 -14.10 -3.38
CA TYR A 221 2.76 -13.36 -3.02
C TYR A 221 3.64 -13.12 -4.25
N ARG A 222 4.59 -12.19 -4.14
CA ARG A 222 5.63 -11.98 -5.16
C ARG A 222 6.92 -12.68 -4.73
N SER A 223 7.69 -13.13 -5.70
CA SER A 223 8.90 -13.89 -5.46
C SER A 223 9.97 -13.65 -6.50
N SER A 224 11.25 -13.62 -6.10
CA SER A 224 12.39 -13.79 -6.98
C SER A 224 13.05 -15.15 -6.76
N ARG A 225 13.59 -15.72 -7.82
CA ARG A 225 14.26 -17.04 -7.77
C ARG A 225 15.60 -16.96 -8.51
N PRO A 226 16.66 -16.44 -7.88
CA PRO A 226 17.99 -16.41 -8.48
C PRO A 226 18.48 -17.85 -8.73
N THR A 227 18.90 -18.14 -9.96
CA THR A 227 19.29 -19.47 -10.41
C THR A 227 20.72 -19.55 -10.91
N THR A 228 21.23 -18.47 -11.49
CA THR A 228 22.62 -18.41 -11.95
C THR A 228 23.57 -17.99 -10.82
N PRO A 229 24.87 -18.35 -10.90
CA PRO A 229 25.82 -17.87 -9.90
C PRO A 229 25.87 -16.34 -9.76
N GLU A 230 25.71 -15.61 -10.85
CA GLU A 230 25.71 -14.15 -10.89
C GLU A 230 24.48 -13.56 -10.18
N GLU A 231 23.29 -14.11 -10.42
CA GLU A 231 22.05 -13.69 -9.74
C GLU A 231 22.11 -13.99 -8.24
N ILE A 232 22.64 -15.17 -7.87
CA ILE A 232 22.82 -15.57 -6.46
C ILE A 232 23.80 -14.63 -5.75
N GLU A 233 24.92 -14.27 -6.40
CA GLU A 233 25.90 -13.33 -5.86
C GLU A 233 25.29 -11.92 -5.70
N ASP A 234 24.54 -11.41 -6.70
CA ASP A 234 23.86 -10.10 -6.62
C ASP A 234 22.85 -10.10 -5.46
N TYR A 235 21.97 -11.10 -5.40
CA TYR A 235 20.96 -11.22 -4.34
C TYR A 235 21.60 -11.29 -2.95
N THR A 236 22.56 -12.17 -2.75
CA THR A 236 23.17 -12.38 -1.43
C THR A 236 24.01 -11.18 -0.99
N SER A 237 24.72 -10.50 -1.91
CA SER A 237 25.49 -9.30 -1.58
C SER A 237 24.59 -8.13 -1.23
N LEU A 238 23.51 -7.91 -1.98
CA LEU A 238 22.52 -6.88 -1.67
C LEU A 238 21.84 -7.15 -0.31
N LEU A 239 21.48 -8.39 -0.04
CA LEU A 239 20.81 -8.76 1.20
C LEU A 239 21.68 -8.50 2.45
N VAL A 240 23.00 -8.68 2.36
CA VAL A 240 23.95 -8.33 3.43
C VAL A 240 23.90 -6.82 3.75
N ASP A 241 23.67 -6.00 2.73
CA ASP A 241 23.55 -4.54 2.87
C ASP A 241 22.10 -4.09 3.18
N GLY A 242 21.19 -5.04 3.43
CA GLY A 242 19.77 -4.77 3.70
C GLY A 242 19.01 -4.28 2.48
N LEU A 243 19.36 -4.78 1.30
CA LEU A 243 18.76 -4.39 0.01
C LEU A 243 18.29 -5.61 -0.77
N ILE A 244 17.33 -5.41 -1.67
CA ILE A 244 16.93 -6.36 -2.72
C ILE A 244 16.77 -5.64 -4.05
N ARG A 245 16.92 -6.38 -5.17
CA ARG A 245 16.64 -5.89 -6.52
C ARG A 245 15.28 -6.42 -7.00
N PRO A 246 14.27 -5.54 -7.18
CA PRO A 246 12.92 -5.95 -7.54
C PRO A 246 12.68 -5.97 -9.06
N SER A 247 13.68 -6.33 -9.88
CA SER A 247 13.60 -6.26 -11.34
C SER A 247 12.98 -7.49 -12.00
N GLU A 248 13.04 -8.64 -11.33
CA GLU A 248 12.53 -9.92 -11.79
C GLU A 248 11.76 -10.57 -10.65
N LEU A 249 10.50 -10.17 -10.52
CA LEU A 249 9.57 -10.67 -9.53
C LEU A 249 8.43 -11.37 -10.23
N GLU A 250 8.14 -12.60 -9.84
CA GLU A 250 7.01 -13.35 -10.35
C GLU A 250 5.92 -13.50 -9.28
N ILE A 251 4.68 -13.64 -9.72
CA ILE A 251 3.55 -13.90 -8.82
C ILE A 251 3.44 -15.41 -8.57
N PHE A 252 3.30 -15.76 -7.31
CA PHE A 252 3.13 -17.12 -6.82
C PHE A 252 1.86 -17.24 -5.99
N VAL A 253 1.34 -18.45 -5.91
CA VAL A 253 0.24 -18.85 -5.03
C VAL A 253 0.62 -20.09 -4.26
N MET A 254 0.21 -20.17 -3.00
CA MET A 254 0.34 -21.37 -2.16
C MET A 254 -0.92 -21.58 -1.31
N ASN A 255 -1.09 -22.76 -0.74
CA ASN A 255 -2.06 -22.97 0.33
C ASN A 255 -1.71 -22.14 1.58
N ALA A 256 -2.68 -21.83 2.42
CA ALA A 256 -2.48 -21.06 3.65
C ALA A 256 -1.50 -21.70 4.65
N ASP A 257 -1.22 -22.99 4.51
CA ASP A 257 -0.25 -23.74 5.31
C ASP A 257 1.17 -23.80 4.69
N GLY A 258 1.41 -23.08 3.56
CA GLY A 258 2.68 -23.04 2.84
C GLY A 258 2.86 -24.18 1.82
N SER A 259 1.96 -25.14 1.74
CA SER A 259 2.01 -26.24 0.77
C SER A 259 1.55 -25.81 -0.64
N ASN A 260 1.87 -26.65 -1.65
CA ASN A 260 1.42 -26.48 -3.03
C ASN A 260 1.77 -25.12 -3.65
N GLN A 261 3.00 -24.65 -3.44
CA GLN A 261 3.51 -23.43 -4.07
C GLN A 261 3.53 -23.60 -5.59
N SER A 262 2.95 -22.63 -6.32
CA SER A 262 2.90 -22.61 -7.77
C SER A 262 3.15 -21.20 -8.31
N GLN A 263 3.94 -21.11 -9.37
CA GLN A 263 4.20 -19.87 -10.10
C GLN A 263 3.00 -19.57 -11.02
N VAL A 264 2.53 -18.32 -10.99
CA VAL A 264 1.38 -17.83 -11.78
C VAL A 264 1.86 -17.04 -13.00
N THR A 265 2.87 -16.19 -12.84
CA THR A 265 3.51 -15.44 -13.94
C THR A 265 4.90 -16.00 -14.22
N ASP A 266 5.34 -15.94 -15.49
CA ASP A 266 6.66 -16.39 -15.95
C ASP A 266 7.08 -15.49 -17.13
N ASN A 267 7.35 -14.22 -16.85
CA ASN A 267 7.62 -13.22 -17.88
C ASN A 267 8.97 -12.51 -17.70
N GLY A 268 9.70 -12.76 -16.59
CA GLY A 268 11.05 -12.26 -16.37
C GLY A 268 11.14 -10.74 -16.21
N VAL A 269 10.08 -10.10 -15.70
CA VAL A 269 10.01 -8.65 -15.44
C VAL A 269 9.56 -8.38 -14.02
N ALA A 270 9.39 -7.11 -13.66
CA ALA A 270 8.89 -6.74 -12.35
C ALA A 270 7.37 -6.87 -12.26
N ASN A 271 6.90 -7.89 -11.53
CA ASN A 271 5.49 -8.05 -11.15
C ASN A 271 5.38 -7.88 -9.63
N PHE A 272 4.49 -7.00 -9.15
CA PHE A 272 4.36 -6.77 -7.69
C PHE A 272 2.97 -6.33 -7.28
N GLY A 273 2.73 -6.27 -5.94
CA GLY A 273 1.47 -5.88 -5.35
C GLY A 273 0.31 -6.77 -5.77
N PRO A 274 0.46 -8.11 -5.76
CA PRO A 274 -0.64 -9.00 -6.13
C PRO A 274 -1.75 -8.92 -5.10
N PHE A 275 -2.99 -8.94 -5.56
CA PHE A 275 -4.16 -9.00 -4.70
C PHE A 275 -5.25 -9.89 -5.32
N TRP A 276 -5.99 -10.63 -4.49
CA TRP A 276 -7.07 -11.46 -4.96
C TRP A 276 -8.28 -10.63 -5.39
N HIS A 277 -8.86 -10.98 -6.53
CA HIS A 277 -10.21 -10.55 -6.85
C HIS A 277 -11.20 -11.23 -5.87
N PRO A 278 -12.30 -10.56 -5.47
CA PRO A 278 -13.27 -11.13 -4.53
C PRO A 278 -13.94 -12.43 -4.96
N ASP A 279 -13.83 -12.84 -6.24
CA ASP A 279 -14.31 -14.16 -6.70
C ASP A 279 -13.42 -15.32 -6.18
N GLY A 280 -12.19 -15.04 -5.72
CA GLY A 280 -11.24 -16.04 -5.26
C GLY A 280 -10.55 -16.87 -6.36
N GLU A 281 -10.72 -16.48 -7.63
CA GLU A 281 -10.17 -17.19 -8.80
C GLU A 281 -9.15 -16.35 -9.57
N ARG A 282 -9.30 -15.01 -9.56
CA ARG A 282 -8.46 -14.06 -10.30
C ARG A 282 -7.55 -13.28 -9.35
N ILE A 283 -6.41 -12.85 -9.87
CA ILE A 283 -5.39 -12.06 -9.18
C ILE A 283 -5.17 -10.78 -10.00
N ILE A 284 -5.20 -9.61 -9.35
CA ILE A 284 -4.77 -8.34 -9.93
C ILE A 284 -3.37 -8.00 -9.40
N PHE A 285 -2.50 -7.44 -10.25
CA PHE A 285 -1.12 -7.09 -9.89
C PHE A 285 -0.61 -5.95 -10.77
N ALA A 286 0.50 -5.33 -10.39
CA ALA A 286 1.22 -4.35 -11.18
C ALA A 286 2.37 -5.00 -11.94
N SER A 287 2.59 -4.61 -13.19
CA SER A 287 3.69 -5.11 -14.02
C SER A 287 4.18 -4.09 -15.03
N ASN A 288 5.48 -4.13 -15.35
CA ASN A 288 6.08 -3.36 -16.45
C ASN A 288 6.31 -4.23 -17.71
N MET A 289 5.52 -5.28 -17.90
CA MET A 289 5.73 -6.24 -19.01
C MET A 289 5.62 -5.63 -20.40
N ASP A 290 4.87 -4.54 -20.55
CA ASP A 290 4.75 -3.81 -21.83
C ASP A 290 5.88 -2.77 -22.02
N ASP A 291 6.60 -2.40 -20.94
CA ASP A 291 7.81 -1.56 -20.96
C ASP A 291 8.89 -2.10 -20.01
N PRO A 292 9.49 -3.27 -20.28
CA PRO A 292 10.40 -3.93 -19.33
C PRO A 292 11.71 -3.17 -19.08
N THR A 293 12.01 -2.14 -19.87
CA THR A 293 13.21 -1.28 -19.70
C THR A 293 12.93 0.03 -19.00
N GLY A 294 11.67 0.35 -18.77
CA GLY A 294 11.17 1.59 -18.20
C GLY A 294 10.55 1.44 -16.83
N ARG A 295 9.85 2.50 -16.42
CA ARG A 295 9.09 2.56 -15.17
C ARG A 295 7.60 2.75 -15.43
N ASP A 296 7.15 2.34 -16.62
CA ASP A 296 5.76 2.31 -16.99
C ASP A 296 5.16 1.02 -16.45
N PHE A 297 4.40 1.14 -15.36
CA PHE A 297 3.73 0.04 -14.70
C PHE A 297 2.24 0.18 -14.86
N ASP A 298 1.62 -0.89 -15.32
CA ASP A 298 0.17 -0.99 -15.42
C ASP A 298 -0.38 -2.10 -14.53
N LEU A 299 -1.67 -2.05 -14.30
CA LEU A 299 -2.39 -3.11 -13.63
C LEU A 299 -2.81 -4.19 -14.63
N TYR A 300 -2.62 -5.43 -14.23
CA TYR A 300 -3.02 -6.63 -14.97
C TYR A 300 -3.85 -7.54 -14.09
N MET A 301 -4.75 -8.29 -14.73
CA MET A 301 -5.50 -9.37 -14.11
C MET A 301 -5.11 -10.70 -14.75
N ILE A 302 -5.07 -11.77 -13.95
CA ILE A 302 -4.73 -13.12 -14.39
C ILE A 302 -5.51 -14.14 -13.56
N ASN A 303 -5.85 -15.29 -14.14
CA ASN A 303 -6.38 -16.42 -13.37
C ASN A 303 -5.27 -17.04 -12.52
N GLU A 304 -5.63 -17.68 -11.41
CA GLU A 304 -4.68 -18.39 -10.53
C GLU A 304 -3.82 -19.42 -11.27
N ASP A 305 -4.35 -20.02 -12.34
CA ASP A 305 -3.62 -21.01 -13.15
C ASP A 305 -2.69 -20.41 -14.22
N GLY A 306 -2.52 -19.07 -14.21
CA GLY A 306 -1.70 -18.33 -15.17
C GLY A 306 -2.37 -18.04 -16.52
N SER A 307 -3.61 -18.46 -16.72
CA SER A 307 -4.36 -18.18 -17.93
C SER A 307 -5.13 -16.85 -17.85
N GLY A 308 -5.65 -16.37 -19.00
CA GLY A 308 -6.61 -15.26 -19.03
C GLY A 308 -6.02 -13.91 -18.65
N GLN A 309 -4.71 -13.70 -18.85
CA GLN A 309 -4.07 -12.41 -18.56
C GLN A 309 -4.70 -11.27 -19.36
N GLU A 310 -5.01 -10.17 -18.69
CA GLU A 310 -5.61 -8.97 -19.26
C GLU A 310 -4.98 -7.71 -18.65
N ARG A 311 -4.68 -6.69 -19.49
CA ARG A 311 -4.24 -5.37 -19.05
C ARG A 311 -5.44 -4.51 -18.66
N ILE A 312 -5.40 -3.88 -17.49
CA ILE A 312 -6.49 -3.12 -16.89
C ILE A 312 -6.29 -1.60 -17.05
N THR A 313 -5.06 -1.10 -16.83
CA THR A 313 -4.72 0.32 -16.99
C THR A 313 -3.81 0.53 -18.19
N PHE A 314 -3.81 1.77 -18.75
CA PHE A 314 -3.18 2.07 -20.04
C PHE A 314 -2.60 3.49 -20.11
N LEU A 315 -2.43 4.18 -19.02
CA LEU A 315 -1.80 5.51 -19.01
C LEU A 315 -0.32 5.37 -18.72
N ASP A 316 0.50 6.04 -19.55
CA ASP A 316 1.94 6.11 -19.35
C ASP A 316 2.27 6.57 -17.91
N GLY A 317 3.12 5.83 -17.21
CA GLY A 317 3.59 6.16 -15.88
C GLY A 317 3.54 5.02 -14.89
N PHE A 318 3.03 5.26 -13.69
CA PHE A 318 2.98 4.29 -12.62
C PHE A 318 1.55 4.07 -12.15
N ASP A 319 1.06 2.86 -12.31
CA ASP A 319 -0.12 2.31 -11.65
C ASP A 319 0.29 1.07 -10.87
N GLY A 320 0.08 1.04 -9.54
CA GLY A 320 0.54 -0.06 -8.70
C GLY A 320 -0.25 -0.24 -7.41
N PHE A 321 -0.01 -1.35 -6.72
CA PHE A 321 -0.68 -1.72 -5.47
C PHE A 321 -2.21 -1.74 -5.58
N PRO A 322 -2.76 -2.49 -6.53
CA PRO A 322 -4.20 -2.58 -6.72
C PRO A 322 -4.87 -3.42 -5.62
N VAL A 323 -5.99 -2.94 -5.09
CA VAL A 323 -6.75 -3.63 -4.04
C VAL A 323 -8.24 -3.50 -4.30
N PHE A 324 -8.95 -4.62 -4.33
CA PHE A 324 -10.42 -4.63 -4.43
C PHE A 324 -11.09 -4.34 -3.08
N SER A 325 -12.22 -3.65 -3.13
CA SER A 325 -13.11 -3.60 -1.97
C SER A 325 -13.65 -5.01 -1.64
N PRO A 326 -14.00 -5.30 -0.37
CA PRO A 326 -14.49 -6.63 0.03
C PRO A 326 -15.71 -7.11 -0.75
N ASP A 327 -16.53 -6.19 -1.26
CA ASP A 327 -17.71 -6.48 -2.06
C ASP A 327 -17.47 -6.48 -3.58
N GLY A 328 -16.22 -6.26 -4.03
CA GLY A 328 -15.81 -6.24 -5.42
C GLY A 328 -16.29 -5.05 -6.24
N ARG A 329 -16.96 -4.05 -5.63
CA ARG A 329 -17.51 -2.92 -6.37
C ARG A 329 -16.50 -1.83 -6.68
N TYR A 330 -15.39 -1.78 -5.96
CA TYR A 330 -14.37 -0.76 -6.13
C TYR A 330 -12.98 -1.39 -6.26
N LEU A 331 -12.15 -0.74 -7.07
CA LEU A 331 -10.71 -0.94 -7.10
C LEU A 331 -10.04 0.34 -6.60
N VAL A 332 -9.07 0.20 -5.67
CA VAL A 332 -8.17 1.27 -5.25
C VAL A 332 -6.76 0.93 -5.70
N TRP A 333 -5.98 1.94 -6.10
CA TRP A 333 -4.56 1.76 -6.49
C TRP A 333 -3.75 3.04 -6.31
N GLY A 334 -2.43 2.91 -6.28
CA GLY A 334 -1.50 4.02 -6.35
C GLY A 334 -1.20 4.40 -7.79
N SER A 335 -1.21 5.69 -8.13
CA SER A 335 -0.93 6.17 -9.49
C SER A 335 -0.25 7.53 -9.48
N ASN A 336 0.59 7.78 -10.49
CA ASN A 336 1.13 9.10 -10.76
C ASN A 336 0.33 9.88 -11.83
N ARG A 337 -0.81 9.35 -12.29
CA ARG A 337 -1.74 10.10 -13.14
C ARG A 337 -2.16 11.40 -12.44
N ASN A 338 -2.27 12.50 -13.18
CA ASN A 338 -2.55 13.83 -12.65
C ASN A 338 -1.52 14.35 -11.61
N GLN A 339 -0.30 13.81 -11.57
CA GLN A 339 0.75 14.32 -10.69
C GLN A 339 0.99 15.82 -10.95
N ALA A 340 1.07 16.62 -9.89
CA ALA A 340 1.38 18.04 -9.98
C ALA A 340 2.89 18.28 -10.11
N ARG A 341 3.70 17.32 -9.67
CA ARG A 341 5.16 17.30 -9.73
C ARG A 341 5.66 15.89 -10.04
N GLU A 342 6.77 15.79 -10.71
CA GLU A 342 7.48 14.53 -10.92
C GLU A 342 7.79 13.85 -9.58
N GLY A 343 7.52 12.53 -9.50
CA GLY A 343 7.73 11.70 -8.31
C GLY A 343 6.53 11.64 -7.36
N GLU A 344 5.47 12.44 -7.57
CA GLU A 344 4.24 12.30 -6.77
C GLU A 344 3.46 11.07 -7.21
N THR A 345 3.00 10.28 -6.23
CA THR A 345 1.99 9.23 -6.39
C THR A 345 0.80 9.52 -5.51
N ASN A 346 -0.37 9.16 -5.96
CA ASN A 346 -1.61 9.40 -5.24
C ASN A 346 -2.49 8.16 -5.24
N VAL A 347 -3.38 8.07 -4.26
CA VAL A 347 -4.39 7.02 -4.16
C VAL A 347 -5.56 7.38 -5.07
N PHE A 348 -5.93 6.45 -5.93
CA PHE A 348 -7.10 6.53 -6.81
C PHE A 348 -8.08 5.41 -6.48
N ILE A 349 -9.36 5.66 -6.76
CA ILE A 349 -10.44 4.69 -6.62
C ILE A 349 -11.35 4.75 -7.85
N ALA A 350 -11.81 3.61 -8.30
CA ALA A 350 -12.81 3.49 -9.37
C ALA A 350 -13.90 2.47 -9.00
N GLU A 351 -15.08 2.64 -9.59
CA GLU A 351 -16.07 1.58 -9.64
C GLU A 351 -15.60 0.50 -10.62
N TRP A 352 -15.60 -0.75 -10.16
CA TRP A 352 -15.24 -1.90 -10.97
C TRP A 352 -16.42 -2.37 -11.83
N VAL A 353 -16.13 -2.73 -13.07
CA VAL A 353 -17.11 -3.27 -14.03
C VAL A 353 -16.52 -4.53 -14.64
N GLU A 354 -17.26 -5.64 -14.57
CA GLU A 354 -16.91 -6.91 -15.20
C GLU A 354 -16.96 -6.83 -16.74
#